data_0cc3df860df730538b46c5a11561e6cf
#
_entry.id   0cc3df860df730538b46c5a11561e6cf
#
_cell.length_a   1.000
_cell.length_b   1.000
_cell.length_c   1.000
_cell.angle_alpha   90.00
_cell.angle_beta   90.00
_cell.angle_gamma   90.00
#
_symmetry.space_group_name_H-M   'P 1'
#
loop_
_entity.id
_entity.type
_entity.pdbx_description
1 polymer ?
#
loop_
_entity_poly.entity_id
_entity_poly.type
_entity_poly.pdbx_seq_one_letter_code
_entity_poly.pdbx_strand_id
1 'polypeptide(L)'
;MTEDQVTALRDALSHIGVTLKPPNLAAQIQAQAPIPSLELDPIIQTLVGLSSARVSSDVSLENFSRDVARSFAERRNKPKDYDESSFTQRLMSLLGIESLALSARAADIQHDYEKVFASARIISDIRSVFGTSNVEISGAMIVHNLKVTYFEEGRIREVFFALDNADLVNLRKVIDRAEVKTAQLEGAIKKADIQYFESK
;
A
#
# COMPACT_ATOMS: atom_id res chain seq x y z
N MET A 1 -1.14 -4.83 25.00
CA MET A 1 -2.47 -4.15 24.98
C MET A 1 -3.35 -4.72 26.07
N THR A 2 -4.08 -3.84 26.78
CA THR A 2 -5.13 -4.24 27.73
C THR A 2 -6.40 -4.66 26.98
N GLU A 3 -7.36 -5.31 27.66
CA GLU A 3 -8.67 -5.67 27.06
C GLU A 3 -9.44 -4.44 26.58
N ASP A 4 -9.39 -3.36 27.36
CA ASP A 4 -10.04 -2.09 26.98
C ASP A 4 -9.43 -1.50 25.68
N GLN A 5 -8.11 -1.58 25.54
CA GLN A 5 -7.43 -1.13 24.32
C GLN A 5 -7.77 -2.00 23.10
N VAL A 6 -7.91 -3.33 23.29
CA VAL A 6 -8.32 -4.24 22.21
C VAL A 6 -9.75 -3.94 21.77
N THR A 7 -10.64 -3.71 22.74
CA THR A 7 -12.04 -3.35 22.47
C THR A 7 -12.14 -2.01 21.73
N ALA A 8 -11.43 -0.98 22.22
CA ALA A 8 -11.41 0.34 21.58
C ALA A 8 -10.84 0.26 20.13
N LEU A 9 -9.78 -0.52 19.92
CA LEU A 9 -9.19 -0.73 18.61
C LEU A 9 -10.16 -1.44 17.67
N ARG A 10 -10.81 -2.50 18.14
CA ARG A 10 -11.81 -3.24 17.37
C ARG A 10 -12.97 -2.33 16.97
N ASP A 11 -13.50 -1.57 17.89
CA ASP A 11 -14.63 -0.68 17.66
C ASP A 11 -14.25 0.44 16.66
N ALA A 12 -13.08 1.04 16.81
CA ALA A 12 -12.55 2.01 15.86
C ALA A 12 -12.40 1.41 14.45
N LEU A 13 -11.78 0.23 14.33
CA LEU A 13 -11.61 -0.47 13.05
C LEU A 13 -12.95 -0.84 12.40
N SER A 14 -13.98 -1.15 13.19
CA SER A 14 -15.30 -1.50 12.67
C SER A 14 -16.06 -0.30 12.09
N HIS A 15 -15.75 0.91 12.54
CA HIS A 15 -16.37 2.16 12.07
C HIS A 15 -15.58 2.84 10.93
N ILE A 16 -14.33 2.43 10.71
CA ILE A 16 -13.49 2.99 9.66
C ILE A 16 -13.76 2.24 8.35
N GLY A 17 -13.93 3.02 7.27
CA GLY A 17 -14.06 2.46 5.93
C GLY A 17 -12.79 1.73 5.46
N VAL A 18 -12.92 1.01 4.35
CA VAL A 18 -11.78 0.34 3.71
C VAL A 18 -10.74 1.37 3.28
N THR A 19 -9.47 1.12 3.63
CA THR A 19 -8.33 1.95 3.21
C THR A 19 -7.17 1.07 2.75
N LEU A 20 -6.47 1.52 1.72
CA LEU A 20 -5.34 0.80 1.13
C LEU A 20 -3.98 1.19 1.75
N LYS A 21 -3.96 2.22 2.60
CA LYS A 21 -2.72 2.73 3.21
C LYS A 21 -2.76 2.59 4.73
N PRO A 22 -1.94 1.71 5.33
CA PRO A 22 -1.85 1.56 6.79
C PRO A 22 -1.63 2.86 7.57
N PRO A 23 -0.80 3.84 7.13
CA PRO A 23 -0.65 5.10 7.84
C PRO A 23 -1.94 5.93 7.94
N ASN A 24 -2.78 5.89 6.90
CA ASN A 24 -4.08 6.58 6.93
C ASN A 24 -5.03 5.92 7.93
N LEU A 25 -4.98 4.60 8.04
CA LEU A 25 -5.77 3.82 9.00
C LEU A 25 -5.36 4.16 10.43
N ALA A 26 -4.06 4.20 10.73
CA ALA A 26 -3.55 4.54 12.04
C ALA A 26 -3.97 5.96 12.48
N ALA A 27 -3.89 6.96 11.59
CA ALA A 27 -4.31 8.32 11.88
C ALA A 27 -5.83 8.43 12.19
N GLN A 28 -6.66 7.68 11.46
CA GLN A 28 -8.11 7.64 11.70
C GLN A 28 -8.45 6.96 13.03
N ILE A 29 -7.75 5.87 13.37
CA ILE A 29 -7.96 5.14 14.63
C ILE A 29 -7.52 6.01 15.80
N GLN A 30 -6.41 6.74 15.69
CA GLN A 30 -5.91 7.59 16.75
C GLN A 30 -6.90 8.68 17.18
N ALA A 31 -7.74 9.15 16.27
CA ALA A 31 -8.80 10.10 16.57
C ALA A 31 -9.93 9.49 17.42
N GLN A 32 -10.06 8.17 17.48
CA GLN A 32 -11.19 7.45 18.08
C GLN A 32 -10.78 6.53 19.23
N ALA A 33 -9.51 6.11 19.32
CA ALA A 33 -9.05 5.16 20.34
C ALA A 33 -7.93 5.76 21.21
N PRO A 34 -7.97 5.57 22.54
CA PRO A 34 -6.96 6.07 23.48
C PRO A 34 -5.70 5.21 23.48
N ILE A 35 -5.10 4.99 22.32
CA ILE A 35 -3.87 4.22 22.13
C ILE A 35 -2.76 5.20 21.73
N PRO A 36 -1.58 5.17 22.39
CA PRO A 36 -0.46 6.02 22.01
C PRO A 36 -0.07 5.82 20.54
N SER A 37 0.16 6.90 19.78
CA SER A 37 0.51 6.83 18.36
C SER A 37 1.75 5.98 18.08
N LEU A 38 2.74 6.03 18.99
CA LEU A 38 3.98 5.28 18.85
C LEU A 38 3.77 3.75 18.85
N GLU A 39 2.70 3.27 19.48
CA GLU A 39 2.33 1.85 19.56
C GLU A 39 1.36 1.45 18.45
N LEU A 40 0.54 2.39 17.99
CA LEU A 40 -0.56 2.12 17.07
C LEU A 40 -0.08 1.74 15.66
N ASP A 41 0.89 2.47 15.10
CA ASP A 41 1.40 2.20 13.76
C ASP A 41 1.95 0.78 13.59
N PRO A 42 2.82 0.25 14.47
CA PRO A 42 3.28 -1.14 14.40
C PRO A 42 2.15 -2.17 14.53
N ILE A 43 1.16 -1.88 15.38
CA ILE A 43 0.00 -2.77 15.58
C ILE A 43 -0.81 -2.85 14.29
N ILE A 44 -1.14 -1.70 13.69
CA ILE A 44 -1.92 -1.65 12.45
C ILE A 44 -1.18 -2.32 11.30
N GLN A 45 0.11 -2.05 11.12
CA GLN A 45 0.92 -2.72 10.10
C GLN A 45 0.92 -4.25 10.30
N THR A 46 1.02 -4.71 11.54
CA THR A 46 0.97 -6.14 11.87
C THR A 46 -0.39 -6.74 11.53
N LEU A 47 -1.50 -6.07 11.91
CA LEU A 47 -2.86 -6.53 11.63
C LEU A 47 -3.14 -6.60 10.13
N VAL A 48 -2.74 -5.58 9.36
CA VAL A 48 -2.87 -5.58 7.90
C VAL A 48 -2.05 -6.72 7.30
N GLY A 49 -0.79 -6.89 7.71
CA GLY A 49 0.06 -7.98 7.24
C GLY A 49 -0.49 -9.37 7.56
N LEU A 50 -1.03 -9.58 8.78
CA LEU A 50 -1.68 -10.84 9.16
C LEU A 50 -2.98 -11.07 8.38
N SER A 51 -3.74 -10.01 8.09
CA SER A 51 -4.96 -10.12 7.28
C SER A 51 -4.64 -10.51 5.84
N SER A 52 -3.63 -9.91 5.21
CA SER A 52 -3.15 -10.31 3.88
C SER A 52 -2.65 -11.75 3.87
N ALA A 53 -1.82 -12.14 4.85
CA ALA A 53 -1.31 -13.51 4.95
C ALA A 53 -2.45 -14.54 5.10
N ARG A 54 -3.49 -14.22 5.88
CA ARG A 54 -4.67 -15.09 6.03
C ARG A 54 -5.44 -15.22 4.72
N VAL A 55 -5.69 -14.10 4.05
CA VAL A 55 -6.42 -14.10 2.76
C VAL A 55 -5.69 -14.92 1.72
N SER A 56 -4.35 -14.77 1.62
CA SER A 56 -3.53 -15.50 0.65
C SER A 56 -3.37 -17.00 0.99
N SER A 57 -3.54 -17.40 2.24
CA SER A 57 -3.35 -18.80 2.68
C SER A 57 -4.60 -19.68 2.56
N ASP A 58 -5.77 -19.10 2.28
CA ASP A 58 -7.07 -19.77 2.24
C ASP A 58 -7.39 -20.60 3.52
N VAL A 59 -6.87 -20.14 4.67
CA VAL A 59 -7.05 -20.79 5.97
C VAL A 59 -8.20 -20.12 6.74
N SER A 60 -8.98 -20.89 7.49
CA SER A 60 -10.03 -20.35 8.35
C SER A 60 -9.45 -19.38 9.39
N LEU A 61 -10.24 -18.35 9.76
CA LEU A 61 -9.83 -17.35 10.76
C LEU A 61 -9.37 -18.00 12.08
N GLU A 62 -10.08 -19.02 12.52
CA GLU A 62 -9.77 -19.75 13.76
C GLU A 62 -8.41 -20.46 13.67
N ASN A 63 -8.20 -21.26 12.63
CA ASN A 63 -6.95 -22.00 12.44
C ASN A 63 -5.76 -21.05 12.26
N PHE A 64 -5.91 -20.01 11.43
CA PHE A 64 -4.88 -19.01 11.24
C PHE A 64 -4.51 -18.31 12.56
N SER A 65 -5.50 -17.86 13.34
CA SER A 65 -5.26 -17.19 14.63
C SER A 65 -4.58 -18.11 15.63
N ARG A 66 -4.95 -19.38 15.66
CA ARG A 66 -4.33 -20.41 16.52
C ARG A 66 -2.86 -20.66 16.12
N ASP A 67 -2.58 -20.77 14.83
CA ASP A 67 -1.22 -21.02 14.34
C ASP A 67 -0.30 -19.83 14.62
N VAL A 68 -0.80 -18.59 14.44
CA VAL A 68 -0.08 -17.37 14.83
C VAL A 68 0.20 -17.35 16.33
N ALA A 69 -0.81 -17.66 17.17
CA ALA A 69 -0.65 -17.69 18.62
C ALA A 69 0.39 -18.73 19.05
N ARG A 70 0.34 -19.93 18.46
CA ARG A 70 1.33 -20.99 18.72
C ARG A 70 2.74 -20.57 18.33
N SER A 71 2.91 -20.00 17.12
CA SER A 71 4.21 -19.48 16.67
C SER A 71 4.76 -18.39 17.58
N PHE A 72 3.87 -17.58 18.16
CA PHE A 72 4.28 -16.58 19.14
C PHE A 72 4.68 -17.20 20.48
N ALA A 73 3.99 -18.26 20.91
CA ALA A 73 4.30 -19.00 22.14
C ALA A 73 5.72 -19.60 22.15
N GLU A 74 6.25 -19.93 20.96
CA GLU A 74 7.60 -20.50 20.80
C GLU A 74 8.72 -19.45 20.89
N ARG A 75 8.38 -18.15 20.83
CA ARG A 75 9.39 -17.08 20.89
C ARG A 75 10.02 -16.96 22.27
N ARG A 76 11.35 -16.75 22.31
CA ARG A 76 12.10 -16.57 23.58
C ARG A 76 11.69 -15.34 24.38
N ASN A 77 11.22 -14.28 23.71
CA ASN A 77 10.89 -12.98 24.30
C ASN A 77 9.38 -12.78 24.51
N LYS A 78 8.60 -13.85 24.66
CA LYS A 78 7.18 -13.72 24.99
C LYS A 78 6.98 -13.20 26.42
N PRO A 79 5.89 -12.44 26.67
CA PRO A 79 5.53 -12.03 28.02
C PRO A 79 5.40 -13.23 28.97
N LYS A 80 5.72 -13.03 30.27
CA LYS A 80 5.63 -14.11 31.26
C LYS A 80 4.20 -14.58 31.51
N ASP A 81 3.25 -13.67 31.35
CA ASP A 81 1.80 -13.85 31.50
C ASP A 81 1.11 -14.17 30.15
N TYR A 82 1.87 -14.63 29.15
CA TYR A 82 1.30 -15.00 27.86
C TYR A 82 0.35 -16.20 27.98
N ASP A 83 -0.91 -15.98 27.64
CA ASP A 83 -1.93 -17.01 27.50
C ASP A 83 -2.33 -17.17 26.03
N GLU A 84 -2.08 -18.35 25.47
CA GLU A 84 -2.31 -18.66 24.06
C GLU A 84 -3.80 -18.58 23.70
N SER A 85 -4.68 -18.98 24.60
CA SER A 85 -6.13 -18.98 24.35
C SER A 85 -6.66 -17.53 24.27
N SER A 86 -6.34 -16.69 25.24
CA SER A 86 -6.70 -15.25 25.23
C SER A 86 -6.12 -14.54 24.01
N PHE A 87 -4.87 -14.83 23.67
CA PHE A 87 -4.24 -14.22 22.51
C PHE A 87 -4.92 -14.63 21.20
N THR A 88 -5.27 -15.92 21.05
CA THR A 88 -6.04 -16.42 19.91
C THR A 88 -7.39 -15.70 19.78
N GLN A 89 -8.12 -15.56 20.87
CA GLN A 89 -9.42 -14.86 20.88
C GLN A 89 -9.30 -13.40 20.47
N ARG A 90 -8.27 -12.69 20.97
CA ARG A 90 -7.98 -11.29 20.57
C ARG A 90 -7.65 -11.19 19.09
N LEU A 91 -6.82 -12.08 18.55
CA LEU A 91 -6.52 -12.14 17.13
C LEU A 91 -7.79 -12.38 16.31
N MET A 92 -8.61 -13.35 16.69
CA MET A 92 -9.88 -13.62 16.00
C MET A 92 -10.80 -12.40 16.01
N SER A 93 -10.91 -11.69 17.13
CA SER A 93 -11.76 -10.49 17.24
C SER A 93 -11.29 -9.34 16.35
N LEU A 94 -9.99 -9.17 16.15
CA LEU A 94 -9.40 -8.11 15.33
C LEU A 94 -9.33 -8.50 13.84
N LEU A 95 -8.84 -9.70 13.53
CA LEU A 95 -8.72 -10.18 12.14
C LEU A 95 -10.07 -10.58 11.52
N GLY A 96 -11.11 -10.72 12.33
CA GLY A 96 -12.49 -10.95 11.87
C GLY A 96 -13.21 -9.70 11.40
N ILE A 97 -12.60 -8.51 11.52
CA ILE A 97 -13.22 -7.24 11.09
C ILE A 97 -13.25 -7.18 9.56
N GLU A 98 -14.44 -7.03 9.00
CA GLU A 98 -14.67 -7.06 7.55
C GLU A 98 -13.90 -5.94 6.82
N SER A 99 -13.90 -4.71 7.34
CA SER A 99 -13.18 -3.59 6.72
C SER A 99 -11.67 -3.85 6.62
N LEU A 100 -11.08 -4.54 7.58
CA LEU A 100 -9.68 -4.93 7.57
C LEU A 100 -9.42 -6.03 6.52
N ALA A 101 -10.30 -7.02 6.42
CA ALA A 101 -10.20 -8.08 5.41
C ALA A 101 -10.37 -7.53 3.98
N LEU A 102 -11.30 -6.60 3.78
CA LEU A 102 -11.51 -5.92 2.49
C LEU A 102 -10.31 -5.03 2.14
N SER A 103 -9.75 -4.30 3.12
CA SER A 103 -8.54 -3.50 2.91
C SER A 103 -7.35 -4.36 2.48
N ALA A 104 -7.17 -5.53 3.12
CA ALA A 104 -6.13 -6.49 2.76
C ALA A 104 -6.31 -7.01 1.33
N ARG A 105 -7.52 -7.45 0.95
CA ARG A 105 -7.83 -7.92 -0.41
C ARG A 105 -7.61 -6.84 -1.46
N ALA A 106 -8.04 -5.62 -1.18
CA ALA A 106 -7.86 -4.50 -2.10
C ALA A 106 -6.38 -4.12 -2.26
N ALA A 107 -5.57 -4.22 -1.19
CA ALA A 107 -4.13 -4.06 -1.25
C ALA A 107 -3.47 -5.20 -2.07
N ASP A 108 -3.89 -6.45 -1.89
CA ASP A 108 -3.39 -7.58 -2.66
C ASP A 108 -3.63 -7.39 -4.17
N ILE A 109 -4.82 -6.92 -4.58
CA ILE A 109 -5.11 -6.60 -5.98
C ILE A 109 -4.14 -5.55 -6.55
N GLN A 110 -3.72 -4.56 -5.75
CA GLN A 110 -2.71 -3.59 -6.20
C GLN A 110 -1.31 -4.20 -6.33
N HIS A 111 -1.00 -5.23 -5.53
CA HIS A 111 0.29 -5.92 -5.53
C HIS A 111 0.35 -7.14 -6.46
N ASP A 112 -0.76 -7.51 -7.12
CA ASP A 112 -0.80 -8.56 -8.14
C ASP A 112 0.05 -8.23 -9.39
N TYR A 113 0.45 -6.97 -9.53
CA TYR A 113 1.34 -6.55 -10.60
C TYR A 113 2.81 -6.77 -10.22
N GLU A 114 3.58 -7.35 -11.14
CA GLU A 114 5.03 -7.58 -10.98
C GLU A 114 5.78 -6.30 -10.57
N LYS A 115 5.33 -5.14 -11.08
CA LYS A 115 5.96 -3.84 -10.84
C LYS A 115 4.94 -2.83 -10.33
N VAL A 116 5.14 -2.37 -9.12
CA VAL A 116 4.28 -1.37 -8.47
C VAL A 116 4.98 -0.02 -8.46
N PHE A 117 4.35 0.98 -9.07
CA PHE A 117 4.88 2.35 -9.16
C PHE A 117 5.09 2.96 -7.77
N ALA A 118 6.27 3.55 -7.55
CA ALA A 118 6.59 4.27 -6.32
C ALA A 118 6.68 5.78 -6.56
N SER A 119 7.47 6.21 -7.55
CA SER A 119 7.62 7.62 -7.90
C SER A 119 8.17 7.79 -9.32
N ALA A 120 7.98 8.99 -9.87
CA ALA A 120 8.63 9.40 -11.12
C ALA A 120 9.14 10.84 -11.03
N ARG A 121 10.20 11.12 -11.77
CA ARG A 121 10.69 12.48 -12.00
C ARG A 121 11.28 12.61 -13.39
N ILE A 122 11.23 13.82 -13.95
CA ILE A 122 11.86 14.15 -15.22
C ILE A 122 13.04 15.09 -14.94
N ILE A 123 14.20 14.75 -15.47
CA ILE A 123 15.40 15.59 -15.46
C ILE A 123 15.63 16.05 -16.90
N SER A 124 15.82 17.34 -17.11
CA SER A 124 16.05 17.90 -18.45
C SER A 124 17.48 18.40 -18.54
N ASP A 125 18.22 17.92 -19.51
CA ASP A 125 19.63 18.21 -19.74
C ASP A 125 19.83 18.80 -21.14
N ILE A 126 20.83 19.68 -21.27
CA ILE A 126 21.33 20.13 -22.57
C ILE A 126 22.50 19.23 -22.96
N ARG A 127 22.37 18.59 -24.13
CA ARG A 127 23.42 17.77 -24.74
C ARG A 127 24.04 18.48 -25.93
N SER A 128 25.36 18.70 -25.88
CA SER A 128 26.11 19.29 -26.97
C SER A 128 26.25 18.29 -28.14
N VAL A 129 26.06 18.78 -29.34
CA VAL A 129 26.30 18.04 -30.57
C VAL A 129 27.58 18.58 -31.20
N PHE A 130 28.57 17.73 -31.31
CA PHE A 130 29.87 18.07 -31.95
C PHE A 130 29.82 17.86 -33.46
N GLY A 131 30.52 18.68 -34.18
CA GLY A 131 30.71 18.53 -35.60
C GLY A 131 31.59 17.31 -35.94
N THR A 132 31.82 17.09 -37.25
CA THR A 132 32.59 15.96 -37.78
C THR A 132 34.03 15.91 -37.25
N SER A 133 34.60 17.04 -36.82
CA SER A 133 35.94 17.13 -36.25
C SER A 133 35.96 16.78 -34.72
N ASN A 134 34.82 16.60 -34.06
CA ASN A 134 34.66 16.38 -32.64
C ASN A 134 35.32 17.46 -31.73
N VAL A 135 35.69 18.62 -32.28
CA VAL A 135 36.37 19.69 -31.55
C VAL A 135 35.44 20.84 -31.27
N GLU A 136 34.56 21.19 -32.20
CA GLU A 136 33.66 22.33 -32.07
C GLU A 136 32.22 21.89 -31.86
N ILE A 137 31.54 22.59 -30.97
CA ILE A 137 30.10 22.36 -30.71
C ILE A 137 29.35 22.95 -31.92
N SER A 138 28.69 22.08 -32.68
CA SER A 138 27.88 22.46 -33.87
C SER A 138 26.43 22.72 -33.53
N GLY A 139 26.00 22.34 -32.32
CA GLY A 139 24.63 22.53 -31.88
C GLY A 139 24.40 21.97 -30.47
N ALA A 140 23.18 22.08 -30.00
CA ALA A 140 22.75 21.47 -28.74
C ALA A 140 21.33 20.94 -28.86
N MET A 141 21.01 19.90 -28.12
CA MET A 141 19.66 19.38 -27.99
C MET A 141 19.25 19.28 -26.52
N ILE A 142 17.97 19.44 -26.26
CA ILE A 142 17.39 19.18 -24.95
C ILE A 142 16.94 17.74 -24.93
N VAL A 143 17.40 17.00 -23.92
CA VAL A 143 16.98 15.61 -23.65
C VAL A 143 16.31 15.57 -22.29
N HIS A 144 15.13 14.97 -22.23
CA HIS A 144 14.43 14.71 -21.01
C HIS A 144 14.68 13.25 -20.59
N ASN A 145 15.04 13.04 -19.33
CA ASN A 145 15.27 11.73 -18.78
C ASN A 145 14.18 11.44 -17.72
N LEU A 146 13.21 10.59 -18.05
CA LEU A 146 12.20 10.12 -17.14
C LEU A 146 12.79 8.99 -16.29
N LYS A 147 13.00 9.25 -15.01
CA LYS A 147 13.31 8.22 -14.01
C LYS A 147 12.00 7.73 -13.40
N VAL A 148 11.75 6.43 -13.45
CA VAL A 148 10.66 5.77 -12.74
C VAL A 148 11.26 4.87 -11.67
N THR A 149 10.80 5.05 -10.43
CA THR A 149 11.13 4.17 -9.30
C THR A 149 9.93 3.29 -9.02
N TYR A 150 10.13 2.00 -8.87
CA TYR A 150 9.07 1.01 -8.66
C TYR A 150 9.53 -0.09 -7.71
N PHE A 151 8.56 -0.80 -7.13
CA PHE A 151 8.80 -2.03 -6.36
C PHE A 151 8.66 -3.24 -7.28
N GLU A 152 9.58 -4.16 -7.17
CA GLU A 152 9.61 -5.45 -7.85
C GLU A 152 10.14 -6.50 -6.86
N GLU A 153 9.39 -7.54 -6.59
CA GLU A 153 9.73 -8.59 -5.61
C GLU A 153 10.14 -8.03 -4.22
N GLY A 154 9.46 -6.99 -3.74
CA GLY A 154 9.75 -6.32 -2.47
C GLY A 154 11.03 -5.46 -2.46
N ARG A 155 11.67 -5.24 -3.61
CA ARG A 155 12.86 -4.41 -3.77
C ARG A 155 12.55 -3.15 -4.56
N ILE A 156 13.23 -2.06 -4.21
CA ILE A 156 13.18 -0.82 -4.98
C ILE A 156 14.06 -0.98 -6.23
N ARG A 157 13.50 -0.69 -7.39
CA ARG A 157 14.14 -0.67 -8.70
C ARG A 157 13.96 0.68 -9.36
N GLU A 158 14.83 0.98 -10.31
CA GLU A 158 14.79 2.21 -11.09
C GLU A 158 14.96 1.89 -12.57
N VAL A 159 14.22 2.62 -13.41
CA VAL A 159 14.37 2.57 -14.86
C VAL A 159 14.38 3.99 -15.41
N PHE A 160 15.13 4.19 -16.47
CA PHE A 160 15.34 5.50 -17.11
C PHE A 160 14.92 5.43 -18.57
N PHE A 161 14.17 6.44 -19.01
CA PHE A 161 13.72 6.60 -20.38
C PHE A 161 14.17 7.96 -20.91
N ALA A 162 14.91 7.98 -22.02
CA ALA A 162 15.17 9.23 -22.73
C ALA A 162 13.93 9.63 -23.52
N LEU A 163 13.49 10.86 -23.33
CA LEU A 163 12.30 11.42 -23.95
C LEU A 163 12.65 12.70 -24.70
N ASP A 164 11.93 12.97 -25.77
CA ASP A 164 11.88 14.27 -26.42
C ASP A 164 10.61 15.05 -26.03
N ASN A 165 10.43 16.26 -26.63
CA ASN A 165 9.25 17.07 -26.36
C ASN A 165 7.94 16.42 -26.85
N ALA A 166 7.98 15.63 -27.93
CA ALA A 166 6.80 14.93 -28.42
C ALA A 166 6.38 13.82 -27.48
N ASP A 167 7.34 13.10 -26.88
CA ASP A 167 7.10 12.09 -25.86
C ASP A 167 6.44 12.68 -24.61
N LEU A 168 6.88 13.85 -24.15
CA LEU A 168 6.24 14.54 -23.02
C LEU A 168 4.78 14.87 -23.31
N VAL A 169 4.48 15.35 -24.51
CA VAL A 169 3.10 15.63 -24.93
C VAL A 169 2.26 14.35 -25.00
N ASN A 170 2.84 13.28 -25.50
CA ASN A 170 2.16 11.97 -25.58
C ASN A 170 1.87 11.40 -24.19
N LEU A 171 2.84 11.43 -23.27
CA LEU A 171 2.66 10.98 -21.90
C LEU A 171 1.54 11.76 -21.19
N ARG A 172 1.51 13.08 -21.33
CA ARG A 172 0.43 13.92 -20.78
C ARG A 172 -0.93 13.46 -21.30
N LYS A 173 -1.08 13.28 -22.62
CA LYS A 173 -2.35 12.81 -23.23
C LYS A 173 -2.79 11.44 -22.71
N VAL A 174 -1.84 10.54 -22.44
CA VAL A 174 -2.16 9.22 -21.88
C VAL A 174 -2.66 9.34 -20.43
N ILE A 175 -2.03 10.19 -19.62
CA ILE A 175 -2.44 10.46 -18.25
C ILE A 175 -3.82 11.10 -18.21
N ASP A 176 -4.03 12.19 -18.97
CA ASP A 176 -5.33 12.89 -19.07
C ASP A 176 -6.46 11.91 -19.44
N ARG A 177 -6.19 11.00 -20.39
CA ARG A 177 -7.16 9.98 -20.80
C ARG A 177 -7.45 8.97 -19.70
N ALA A 178 -6.45 8.59 -18.90
CA ALA A 178 -6.63 7.69 -17.77
C ALA A 178 -7.52 8.34 -16.69
N GLU A 179 -7.30 9.62 -16.39
CA GLU A 179 -8.14 10.38 -15.44
C GLU A 179 -9.61 10.46 -15.89
N VAL A 180 -9.85 10.75 -17.18
CA VAL A 180 -11.22 10.73 -17.73
C VAL A 180 -11.86 9.36 -17.61
N LYS A 181 -11.13 8.27 -17.88
CA LYS A 181 -11.64 6.90 -17.71
C LYS A 181 -11.96 6.60 -16.24
N THR A 182 -11.11 7.03 -15.31
CA THR A 182 -11.36 6.87 -13.87
C THR A 182 -12.70 7.46 -13.48
N ALA A 183 -12.95 8.72 -13.85
CA ALA A 183 -14.22 9.39 -13.55
C ALA A 183 -15.44 8.66 -14.16
N GLN A 184 -15.31 8.09 -15.36
CA GLN A 184 -16.39 7.31 -15.98
C GLN A 184 -16.63 5.99 -15.23
N LEU A 185 -15.57 5.29 -14.84
CA LEU A 185 -15.66 4.03 -14.08
C LEU A 185 -16.26 4.26 -12.68
N GLU A 186 -15.85 5.32 -11.98
CA GLU A 186 -16.45 5.72 -10.70
C GLU A 186 -17.96 5.96 -10.84
N GLY A 187 -18.37 6.66 -11.91
CA GLY A 187 -19.78 6.86 -12.20
C GLY A 187 -20.55 5.56 -12.47
N ALA A 188 -19.93 4.58 -13.11
CA ALA A 188 -20.53 3.27 -13.36
C ALA A 188 -20.63 2.44 -12.08
N ILE A 189 -19.60 2.41 -11.26
CA ILE A 189 -19.55 1.74 -9.95
C ILE A 189 -20.64 2.29 -9.04
N LYS A 190 -20.77 3.62 -8.96
CA LYS A 190 -21.80 4.29 -8.17
C LYS A 190 -23.22 3.96 -8.64
N LYS A 191 -23.46 3.84 -9.95
CA LYS A 191 -24.76 3.44 -10.51
C LYS A 191 -25.11 1.99 -10.21
N ALA A 192 -24.10 1.14 -10.07
CA ALA A 192 -24.27 -0.27 -9.73
C ALA A 192 -24.42 -0.53 -8.23
N ASP A 193 -24.41 0.54 -7.40
CA ASP A 193 -24.44 0.47 -5.93
C ASP A 193 -23.30 -0.39 -5.35
N ILE A 194 -22.14 -0.34 -6.01
CA ILE A 194 -20.92 -1.02 -5.57
C ILE A 194 -20.04 -0.03 -4.79
N GLN A 195 -19.53 -0.46 -3.65
CA GLN A 195 -18.60 0.36 -2.88
C GLN A 195 -17.28 0.54 -3.64
N TYR A 196 -16.89 1.78 -3.89
CA TYR A 196 -15.59 2.12 -4.50
C TYR A 196 -14.53 2.34 -3.42
N PHE A 197 -13.38 1.68 -3.57
CA PHE A 197 -12.22 1.84 -2.71
C PHE A 197 -11.17 2.68 -3.42
N GLU A 198 -10.94 3.88 -2.92
CA GLU A 198 -9.97 4.80 -3.52
C GLU A 198 -8.55 4.49 -3.00
N SER A 199 -7.58 4.38 -3.90
CA SER A 199 -6.17 4.09 -3.60
C SER A 199 -5.36 5.36 -3.24
N LYS A 200 -5.95 6.28 -2.48
CA LYS A 200 -5.27 7.52 -2.06
C LYS A 200 -4.24 7.31 -0.99
#